data_c272a89b65a23a61870ae63d022003cd
#
_entry.id   c272a89b65a23a61870ae63d022003cd
#
_cell.length_a   1.000
_cell.length_b   1.000
_cell.length_c   1.000
_cell.angle_alpha   90.00
_cell.angle_beta   90.00
_cell.angle_gamma   90.00
#
_symmetry.space_group_name_H-M   'P 1'
#
loop_
_entity.id
_entity.type
_entity.pdbx_description
1 polymer ?
#
loop_
_entity_poly.entity_id
_entity_poly.type
_entity_poly.pdbx_seq_one_letter_code
_entity_poly.pdbx_strand_id
1 'polypeptide(L)'
;MKQYHDLVKHVLAEGNQKGDRTGTGTKSVFGYQMRFDLSEGFPMVTTKKLHLKSIIYELLWFLKGDTNIKYLTDNGVRIWNDWANENGDLGPVYGHQWRNWNDDDIDQIKEIVETLKTNPNSRRMLVSAWNPSVLPDTSKSFSENVANGKAALPPCHAFFQFYVANGKLSCQLYQRSADIFLGVPFNIASYALFTMMMAQVCGYEAGEFIHTFGDAHIYSNHFEQLELQLSRELRPLPKMILNPEVKNIFDFTFEDFTLVDYNPHPHIKGVVAV
;
A
#
# COMPACT_ATOMS: atom_id res chain seq x y z
N MET A 1 12.92 8.79 -6.93
CA MET A 1 12.14 9.00 -5.68
C MET A 1 12.12 10.46 -5.20
N LYS A 2 12.35 11.39 -6.12
CA LYS A 2 12.25 12.84 -5.85
C LYS A 2 10.83 13.21 -5.34
N GLN A 3 9.80 12.63 -5.94
CA GLN A 3 8.39 12.87 -5.60
C GLN A 3 8.10 12.67 -4.10
N TYR A 4 8.65 11.59 -3.51
CA TYR A 4 8.51 11.34 -2.07
C TYR A 4 9.24 12.39 -1.23
N HIS A 5 10.45 12.79 -1.61
CA HIS A 5 11.18 13.86 -0.92
C HIS A 5 10.46 15.21 -1.03
N ASP A 6 9.85 15.50 -2.17
CA ASP A 6 9.06 16.72 -2.36
C ASP A 6 7.82 16.73 -1.45
N LEU A 7 7.12 15.59 -1.30
CA LEU A 7 6.03 15.45 -0.33
C LEU A 7 6.51 15.73 1.10
N VAL A 8 7.62 15.09 1.52
CA VAL A 8 8.17 15.29 2.88
C VAL A 8 8.48 16.76 3.12
N LYS A 9 9.19 17.41 2.18
CA LYS A 9 9.53 18.84 2.27
C LYS A 9 8.29 19.72 2.34
N HIS A 10 7.29 19.43 1.51
CA HIS A 10 6.04 20.16 1.49
C HIS A 10 5.31 20.09 2.82
N VAL A 11 5.18 18.90 3.41
CA VAL A 11 4.52 18.74 4.71
C VAL A 11 5.33 19.39 5.84
N LEU A 12 6.66 19.29 5.81
CA LEU A 12 7.50 19.99 6.81
C LEU A 12 7.40 21.52 6.71
N ALA A 13 7.23 22.07 5.52
CA ALA A 13 7.12 23.53 5.31
C ALA A 13 5.69 24.02 5.58
N GLU A 14 4.69 23.44 4.92
CA GLU A 14 3.33 23.96 4.82
C GLU A 14 2.31 23.26 5.71
N GLY A 15 2.68 22.12 6.35
CA GLY A 15 1.75 21.31 7.12
C GLY A 15 1.27 22.01 8.41
N ASN A 16 0.04 21.73 8.78
CA ASN A 16 -0.58 22.19 10.01
C ASN A 16 -0.32 21.20 11.16
N GLN A 17 -0.07 21.73 12.35
CA GLN A 17 0.01 20.92 13.58
C GLN A 17 -1.38 20.45 13.97
N LYS A 18 -1.53 19.15 14.24
CA LYS A 18 -2.78 18.52 14.67
C LYS A 18 -2.53 17.49 15.76
N GLY A 19 -3.50 17.37 16.67
CA GLY A 19 -3.61 16.20 17.53
C GLY A 19 -4.04 14.98 16.72
N ASP A 20 -3.78 13.80 17.26
CA ASP A 20 -4.19 12.53 16.68
C ASP A 20 -4.69 11.56 17.77
N ARG A 21 -5.26 10.43 17.36
CA ARG A 21 -5.80 9.41 18.29
C ARG A 21 -4.74 8.84 19.24
N THR A 22 -3.48 8.79 18.81
CA THR A 22 -2.38 8.20 19.60
C THR A 22 -1.79 9.20 20.62
N GLY A 23 -2.15 10.48 20.54
CA GLY A 23 -1.57 11.54 21.39
C GLY A 23 -0.14 11.94 21.02
N THR A 24 0.44 11.37 19.94
CA THR A 24 1.80 11.68 19.50
C THR A 24 1.88 13.07 18.87
N GLY A 25 0.80 13.53 18.25
CA GLY A 25 0.74 14.74 17.43
C GLY A 25 1.29 14.53 16.03
N THR A 26 0.77 15.30 15.09
CA THR A 26 1.15 15.21 13.68
C THR A 26 1.32 16.59 13.07
N LYS A 27 2.12 16.67 12.00
CA LYS A 27 2.11 17.77 11.04
C LYS A 27 1.58 17.25 9.72
N SER A 28 0.52 17.87 9.17
CA SER A 28 -0.18 17.30 8.01
C SER A 28 -0.63 18.35 7.00
N VAL A 29 -0.77 17.89 5.75
CA VAL A 29 -1.47 18.60 4.67
C VAL A 29 -2.67 17.77 4.23
N PHE A 30 -3.72 18.43 3.72
CA PHE A 30 -4.88 17.77 3.16
C PHE A 30 -4.89 17.91 1.63
N GLY A 31 -4.80 16.77 0.96
CA GLY A 31 -4.70 16.71 -0.50
C GLY A 31 -3.27 16.87 -1.01
N TYR A 32 -2.74 15.81 -1.61
CA TYR A 32 -1.47 15.80 -2.32
C TYR A 32 -1.47 14.67 -3.34
N GLN A 33 -0.66 14.78 -4.40
CA GLN A 33 -0.55 13.71 -5.38
C GLN A 33 0.89 13.54 -5.84
N MET A 34 1.34 12.29 -5.94
CA MET A 34 2.62 11.90 -6.56
C MET A 34 2.35 11.03 -7.79
N ARG A 35 3.27 11.07 -8.76
CA ARG A 35 3.26 10.21 -9.95
C ARG A 35 4.60 9.53 -10.13
N PHE A 36 4.55 8.23 -10.46
CA PHE A 36 5.72 7.41 -10.69
C PHE A 36 5.56 6.71 -12.04
N ASP A 37 6.39 7.06 -13.02
CA ASP A 37 6.48 6.34 -14.28
C ASP A 37 7.25 5.03 -14.03
N LEU A 38 6.56 3.90 -14.17
CA LEU A 38 7.13 2.58 -13.87
C LEU A 38 8.15 2.13 -14.95
N SER A 39 8.23 2.83 -16.07
CA SER A 39 9.28 2.60 -17.07
C SER A 39 10.65 3.16 -16.65
N GLU A 40 10.69 4.14 -15.74
CA GLU A 40 11.93 4.71 -15.19
C GLU A 40 12.60 3.82 -14.13
N GLY A 41 11.91 2.80 -13.65
CA GLY A 41 12.37 1.88 -12.62
C GLY A 41 11.32 1.64 -11.53
N PHE A 42 11.63 0.72 -10.62
CA PHE A 42 10.72 0.38 -9.52
C PHE A 42 10.80 1.44 -8.41
N PRO A 43 9.70 2.13 -8.05
CA PRO A 43 9.72 3.27 -7.14
C PRO A 43 9.87 2.82 -5.67
N MET A 44 11.02 2.25 -5.34
CA MET A 44 11.41 1.87 -3.99
C MET A 44 12.39 2.89 -3.43
N VAL A 45 12.09 3.44 -2.25
CA VAL A 45 12.89 4.49 -1.61
C VAL A 45 14.33 4.03 -1.43
N THR A 46 15.30 4.87 -1.86
CA THR A 46 16.73 4.59 -1.73
C THR A 46 17.40 5.32 -0.57
N THR A 47 16.76 6.33 -0.02
CA THR A 47 17.29 7.14 1.10
C THR A 47 17.13 6.48 2.47
N LYS A 48 16.40 5.38 2.55
CA LYS A 48 16.43 4.40 3.64
C LYS A 48 16.12 3.01 3.08
N LYS A 49 16.72 1.96 3.67
CA LYS A 49 16.43 0.58 3.28
C LYS A 49 15.02 0.19 3.73
N LEU A 50 14.22 -0.34 2.81
CA LEU A 50 12.91 -0.94 3.08
C LEU A 50 13.00 -2.46 3.13
N HIS A 51 12.06 -3.10 3.82
CA HIS A 51 11.96 -4.55 3.94
C HIS A 51 11.03 -5.10 2.84
N LEU A 52 11.59 -5.34 1.64
CA LEU A 52 10.83 -5.81 0.47
C LEU A 52 10.01 -7.08 0.75
N LYS A 53 10.56 -8.01 1.54
CA LYS A 53 9.87 -9.24 1.90
C LYS A 53 8.49 -8.97 2.52
N SER A 54 8.40 -8.01 3.43
CA SER A 54 7.10 -7.63 4.03
C SER A 54 6.15 -7.05 3.01
N ILE A 55 6.63 -6.23 2.07
CA ILE A 55 5.81 -5.62 1.02
C ILE A 55 5.19 -6.69 0.12
N ILE A 56 6.00 -7.66 -0.33
CA ILE A 56 5.53 -8.73 -1.22
C ILE A 56 4.54 -9.63 -0.50
N TYR A 57 4.87 -10.13 0.70
CA TYR A 57 3.97 -11.04 1.43
C TYR A 57 2.66 -10.38 1.82
N GLU A 58 2.66 -9.09 2.19
CA GLU A 58 1.43 -8.35 2.48
C GLU A 58 0.53 -8.24 1.23
N LEU A 59 1.10 -7.89 0.07
CA LEU A 59 0.34 -7.81 -1.17
C LEU A 59 -0.25 -9.19 -1.58
N LEU A 60 0.55 -10.25 -1.48
CA LEU A 60 0.08 -11.62 -1.75
C LEU A 60 -1.01 -12.04 -0.75
N TRP A 61 -0.90 -11.64 0.50
CA TRP A 61 -1.91 -11.89 1.53
C TRP A 61 -3.24 -11.19 1.21
N PHE A 62 -3.20 -9.93 0.79
CA PHE A 62 -4.40 -9.24 0.30
C PHE A 62 -5.03 -9.94 -0.90
N LEU A 63 -4.21 -10.38 -1.87
CA LEU A 63 -4.69 -11.09 -3.06
C LEU A 63 -5.28 -12.47 -2.76
N LYS A 64 -4.89 -13.09 -1.64
CA LYS A 64 -5.53 -14.32 -1.15
C LYS A 64 -6.90 -14.09 -0.53
N GLY A 65 -7.28 -12.84 -0.25
CA GLY A 65 -8.50 -12.53 0.51
C GLY A 65 -8.41 -12.89 1.99
N ASP A 66 -7.20 -13.21 2.46
CA ASP A 66 -6.96 -13.63 3.84
C ASP A 66 -6.94 -12.44 4.79
N THR A 67 -7.38 -12.64 6.01
CA THR A 67 -7.44 -11.64 7.08
C THR A 67 -6.77 -12.10 8.37
N ASN A 68 -6.30 -13.35 8.39
CA ASN A 68 -5.51 -13.89 9.50
C ASN A 68 -4.01 -13.69 9.24
N ILE A 69 -3.29 -13.23 10.25
CA ILE A 69 -1.85 -12.93 10.13
C ILE A 69 -0.96 -14.18 10.06
N LYS A 70 -1.52 -15.38 10.19
CA LYS A 70 -0.74 -16.62 10.20
C LYS A 70 0.13 -16.78 8.95
N TYR A 71 -0.41 -16.49 7.76
CA TYR A 71 0.37 -16.50 6.51
C TYR A 71 1.58 -15.55 6.57
N LEU A 72 1.40 -14.37 7.14
CA LEU A 72 2.47 -13.38 7.29
C LEU A 72 3.52 -13.84 8.32
N THR A 73 3.09 -14.30 9.49
CA THR A 73 3.99 -14.73 10.58
C THR A 73 4.77 -15.97 10.23
N ASP A 74 4.17 -16.96 9.55
CA ASP A 74 4.84 -18.16 9.04
C ASP A 74 5.99 -17.80 8.07
N ASN A 75 5.85 -16.68 7.38
CA ASN A 75 6.88 -16.14 6.48
C ASN A 75 7.79 -15.08 7.13
N GLY A 76 7.72 -14.92 8.45
CA GLY A 76 8.57 -13.99 9.21
C GLY A 76 8.19 -12.51 9.05
N VAL A 77 6.97 -12.20 8.59
CA VAL A 77 6.42 -10.85 8.46
C VAL A 77 5.53 -10.56 9.65
N ARG A 78 5.79 -9.46 10.37
CA ARG A 78 5.13 -9.14 11.65
C ARG A 78 4.49 -7.74 11.67
N ILE A 79 4.32 -7.13 10.51
CA ILE A 79 3.86 -5.73 10.41
C ILE A 79 2.39 -5.54 10.80
N TRP A 80 1.63 -6.62 11.02
CA TRP A 80 0.23 -6.60 11.41
C TRP A 80 -0.03 -7.13 12.83
N ASN A 81 1.01 -7.60 13.55
CA ASN A 81 0.85 -8.28 14.84
C ASN A 81 0.16 -7.42 15.91
N ASP A 82 0.42 -6.09 15.92
CA ASP A 82 -0.08 -5.20 16.96
C ASP A 82 -1.59 -4.95 16.88
N TRP A 83 -2.23 -5.32 15.77
CA TRP A 83 -3.66 -5.13 15.53
C TRP A 83 -4.48 -6.41 15.49
N ALA A 84 -3.83 -7.57 15.44
CA ALA A 84 -4.51 -8.86 15.43
C ALA A 84 -5.01 -9.23 16.83
N ASN A 85 -6.14 -9.95 16.88
CA ASN A 85 -6.60 -10.57 18.12
C ASN A 85 -5.73 -11.78 18.51
N GLU A 86 -6.06 -12.44 19.61
CA GLU A 86 -5.32 -13.62 20.14
C GLU A 86 -5.26 -14.81 19.15
N ASN A 87 -6.22 -14.91 18.23
CA ASN A 87 -6.27 -15.95 17.18
C ASN A 87 -5.55 -15.52 15.89
N GLY A 88 -4.99 -14.32 15.86
CA GLY A 88 -4.34 -13.77 14.68
C GLY A 88 -5.29 -13.13 13.66
N ASP A 89 -6.57 -12.92 14.01
CA ASP A 89 -7.57 -12.36 13.12
C ASP A 89 -7.61 -10.83 13.19
N LEU A 90 -7.87 -10.21 12.02
CA LEU A 90 -8.01 -8.77 11.85
C LEU A 90 -9.44 -8.35 11.45
N GLY A 91 -10.36 -9.33 11.34
CA GLY A 91 -11.68 -9.10 10.78
C GLY A 91 -11.64 -8.76 9.28
N PRO A 92 -12.73 -8.23 8.70
CA PRO A 92 -12.86 -8.04 7.25
C PRO A 92 -12.05 -6.85 6.72
N VAL A 93 -10.72 -6.92 6.85
CA VAL A 93 -9.76 -5.93 6.33
C VAL A 93 -9.53 -6.10 4.82
N TYR A 94 -8.63 -5.33 4.23
CA TYR A 94 -8.30 -5.18 2.81
C TYR A 94 -8.56 -6.40 1.91
N GLY A 95 -7.94 -7.54 2.20
CA GLY A 95 -8.03 -8.74 1.38
C GLY A 95 -9.47 -9.27 1.28
N HIS A 96 -10.20 -9.25 2.37
CA HIS A 96 -11.62 -9.65 2.40
C HIS A 96 -12.44 -8.73 1.49
N GLN A 97 -12.30 -7.40 1.63
CA GLN A 97 -13.04 -6.45 0.80
C GLN A 97 -12.69 -6.56 -0.69
N TRP A 98 -11.44 -6.86 -1.02
CA TRP A 98 -11.01 -7.03 -2.40
C TRP A 98 -11.57 -8.30 -3.06
N ARG A 99 -11.70 -9.39 -2.30
CA ARG A 99 -11.95 -10.74 -2.83
C ARG A 99 -13.32 -11.31 -2.50
N ASN A 100 -13.99 -10.81 -1.47
CA ASN A 100 -15.31 -11.27 -1.05
C ASN A 100 -16.06 -10.12 -0.36
N TRP A 101 -16.36 -9.05 -1.14
CA TRP A 101 -17.03 -7.87 -0.61
C TRP A 101 -18.33 -8.24 0.10
N ASN A 102 -18.43 -7.89 1.39
CA ASN A 102 -19.62 -8.02 2.22
C ASN A 102 -20.14 -9.47 2.36
N ASP A 103 -19.28 -10.48 2.15
CA ASP A 103 -19.66 -11.91 2.08
C ASP A 103 -20.67 -12.26 0.97
N ASP A 104 -20.77 -11.43 -0.05
CA ASP A 104 -21.70 -11.59 -1.19
C ASP A 104 -21.03 -12.26 -2.41
N ASP A 105 -19.87 -12.90 -2.25
CA ASP A 105 -19.04 -13.51 -3.32
C ASP A 105 -18.63 -12.52 -4.43
N ILE A 106 -18.60 -11.22 -4.14
CA ILE A 106 -18.15 -10.19 -5.06
C ILE A 106 -16.61 -10.09 -4.99
N ASP A 107 -15.95 -10.64 -6.00
CA ASP A 107 -14.48 -10.57 -6.16
C ASP A 107 -14.09 -9.40 -7.06
N GLN A 108 -13.84 -8.24 -6.46
CA GLN A 108 -13.50 -7.02 -7.19
C GLN A 108 -12.22 -7.17 -8.03
N ILE A 109 -11.21 -7.92 -7.56
CA ILE A 109 -9.95 -8.13 -8.31
C ILE A 109 -10.20 -8.98 -9.55
N LYS A 110 -10.94 -10.08 -9.42
CA LYS A 110 -11.29 -10.95 -10.54
C LYS A 110 -12.08 -10.19 -11.60
N GLU A 111 -13.09 -9.44 -11.20
CA GLU A 111 -13.92 -8.62 -12.10
C GLU A 111 -13.08 -7.59 -12.88
N ILE A 112 -12.09 -6.97 -12.23
CA ILE A 112 -11.20 -6.01 -12.89
C ILE A 112 -10.27 -6.71 -13.88
N VAL A 113 -9.70 -7.86 -13.54
CA VAL A 113 -8.87 -8.64 -14.49
C VAL A 113 -9.67 -9.00 -15.75
N GLU A 114 -10.92 -9.44 -15.59
CA GLU A 114 -11.81 -9.73 -16.70
C GLU A 114 -12.13 -8.47 -17.53
N THR A 115 -12.42 -7.36 -16.86
CA THR A 115 -12.72 -6.08 -17.51
C THR A 115 -11.50 -5.55 -18.29
N LEU A 116 -10.31 -5.60 -17.72
CA LEU A 116 -9.07 -5.21 -18.39
C LEU A 116 -8.82 -5.98 -19.68
N LYS A 117 -9.17 -7.28 -19.70
CA LYS A 117 -8.99 -8.14 -20.87
C LYS A 117 -10.09 -7.95 -21.94
N THR A 118 -11.30 -7.62 -21.54
CA THR A 118 -12.47 -7.60 -22.43
C THR A 118 -12.96 -6.19 -22.79
N ASN A 119 -12.78 -5.22 -21.90
CA ASN A 119 -13.23 -3.84 -22.06
C ASN A 119 -12.26 -2.83 -21.40
N PRO A 120 -11.04 -2.66 -21.93
CA PRO A 120 -10.00 -1.81 -21.30
C PRO A 120 -10.38 -0.32 -21.26
N ASN A 121 -11.38 0.13 -22.01
CA ASN A 121 -11.87 1.50 -21.99
C ASN A 121 -12.90 1.77 -20.88
N SER A 122 -13.21 0.78 -20.05
CA SER A 122 -14.12 0.93 -18.92
C SER A 122 -13.58 1.96 -17.92
N ARG A 123 -14.47 2.80 -17.41
CA ARG A 123 -14.21 3.75 -16.31
C ARG A 123 -14.65 3.19 -14.96
N ARG A 124 -14.99 1.88 -14.90
CA ARG A 124 -15.51 1.19 -13.71
C ARG A 124 -14.50 0.24 -13.07
N MET A 125 -13.23 0.29 -13.50
CA MET A 125 -12.16 -0.55 -12.96
C MET A 125 -11.66 0.00 -11.62
N LEU A 126 -12.52 -0.04 -10.61
CA LEU A 126 -12.30 0.52 -9.28
C LEU A 126 -12.51 -0.57 -8.22
N VAL A 127 -11.56 -0.66 -7.28
CA VAL A 127 -11.65 -1.52 -6.09
C VAL A 127 -11.80 -0.64 -4.86
N SER A 128 -12.81 -0.91 -4.04
CA SER A 128 -13.01 -0.26 -2.75
C SER A 128 -12.68 -1.21 -1.61
N ALA A 129 -11.84 -0.76 -0.68
CA ALA A 129 -11.67 -1.38 0.62
C ALA A 129 -12.52 -0.68 1.71
N TRP A 130 -13.02 0.53 1.41
CA TRP A 130 -13.85 1.30 2.34
C TRP A 130 -15.28 0.80 2.34
N ASN A 131 -15.60 -0.03 3.31
CA ASN A 131 -16.93 -0.59 3.53
C ASN A 131 -17.51 -0.06 4.86
N PRO A 132 -18.45 0.91 4.82
CA PRO A 132 -19.02 1.51 6.04
C PRO A 132 -19.67 0.50 6.97
N SER A 133 -20.16 -0.64 6.47
CA SER A 133 -20.84 -1.65 7.29
C SER A 133 -19.93 -2.38 8.27
N VAL A 134 -18.61 -2.40 8.01
CA VAL A 134 -17.62 -3.12 8.82
C VAL A 134 -16.56 -2.23 9.46
N LEU A 135 -16.74 -0.90 9.41
CA LEU A 135 -15.83 0.03 10.08
C LEU A 135 -15.81 -0.23 11.59
N PRO A 136 -14.64 -0.15 12.22
CA PRO A 136 -14.51 -0.37 13.66
C PRO A 136 -15.18 0.74 14.47
N ASP A 137 -15.69 0.38 15.63
CA ASP A 137 -16.11 1.30 16.68
C ASP A 137 -14.86 1.82 17.39
N THR A 138 -14.63 3.12 17.33
CA THR A 138 -13.43 3.76 17.89
C THR A 138 -13.38 3.76 19.43
N SER A 139 -14.49 3.43 20.10
CA SER A 139 -14.56 3.27 21.55
C SER A 139 -14.15 1.88 22.04
N LYS A 140 -13.97 0.92 21.11
CA LYS A 140 -13.64 -0.48 21.38
C LYS A 140 -12.20 -0.80 21.01
N SER A 141 -11.64 -1.82 21.65
CA SER A 141 -10.35 -2.38 21.29
C SER A 141 -10.40 -3.08 19.90
N PHE A 142 -9.23 -3.35 19.31
CA PHE A 142 -9.14 -4.10 18.05
C PHE A 142 -9.80 -5.48 18.17
N SER A 143 -9.50 -6.21 19.23
CA SER A 143 -10.09 -7.56 19.47
C SER A 143 -11.61 -7.54 19.63
N GLU A 144 -12.16 -6.54 20.33
CA GLU A 144 -13.61 -6.39 20.47
C GLU A 144 -14.29 -6.05 19.13
N ASN A 145 -13.65 -5.23 18.30
CA ASN A 145 -14.15 -4.94 16.96
C ASN A 145 -14.19 -6.23 16.12
N VAL A 146 -13.10 -7.00 16.09
CA VAL A 146 -13.02 -8.27 15.37
C VAL A 146 -14.08 -9.27 15.87
N ALA A 147 -14.26 -9.40 17.18
CA ALA A 147 -15.29 -10.27 17.78
C ALA A 147 -16.71 -9.86 17.39
N ASN A 148 -16.93 -8.60 17.04
CA ASN A 148 -18.22 -8.07 16.57
C ASN A 148 -18.34 -8.04 15.01
N GLY A 149 -17.48 -8.76 14.29
CA GLY A 149 -17.50 -8.81 12.82
C GLY A 149 -17.07 -7.51 12.15
N LYS A 150 -16.32 -6.64 12.86
CA LYS A 150 -15.78 -5.39 12.32
C LYS A 150 -14.29 -5.58 12.00
N ALA A 151 -13.77 -4.74 11.13
CA ALA A 151 -12.35 -4.66 10.88
C ALA A 151 -11.60 -4.16 12.13
N ALA A 152 -10.38 -4.67 12.37
CA ALA A 152 -9.52 -4.15 13.44
C ALA A 152 -9.17 -2.68 13.20
N LEU A 153 -8.94 -2.31 11.93
CA LEU A 153 -8.60 -0.95 11.52
C LEU A 153 -9.45 -0.48 10.33
N PRO A 154 -9.82 0.81 10.27
CA PRO A 154 -10.41 1.35 9.05
C PRO A 154 -9.34 1.44 7.96
N PRO A 155 -9.63 1.06 6.70
CA PRO A 155 -8.64 1.02 5.64
C PRO A 155 -8.07 2.42 5.33
N CYS A 156 -6.74 2.55 5.36
CA CYS A 156 -6.04 3.79 5.01
C CYS A 156 -6.00 3.99 3.49
N HIS A 157 -5.55 2.99 2.72
CA HIS A 157 -5.69 2.96 1.27
C HIS A 157 -7.10 2.49 0.90
N ALA A 158 -7.99 3.49 0.75
CA ALA A 158 -9.43 3.29 0.78
C ALA A 158 -9.98 2.72 -0.53
N PHE A 159 -9.47 3.18 -1.68
CA PHE A 159 -9.82 2.64 -3.00
C PHE A 159 -8.73 2.95 -4.03
N PHE A 160 -8.73 2.18 -5.11
CA PHE A 160 -7.84 2.40 -6.25
C PHE A 160 -8.56 2.12 -7.56
N GLN A 161 -8.06 2.70 -8.65
CA GLN A 161 -8.65 2.60 -9.97
C GLN A 161 -7.57 2.34 -11.02
N PHE A 162 -7.90 1.49 -12.00
CA PHE A 162 -7.05 1.23 -13.14
C PHE A 162 -7.48 2.02 -14.38
N TYR A 163 -6.50 2.32 -15.23
CA TYR A 163 -6.69 3.03 -16.48
C TYR A 163 -5.73 2.49 -17.55
N VAL A 164 -6.26 2.23 -18.74
CA VAL A 164 -5.46 1.77 -19.90
C VAL A 164 -5.39 2.87 -20.95
N ALA A 165 -4.19 3.19 -21.38
CA ALA A 165 -3.95 4.08 -22.52
C ALA A 165 -2.67 3.69 -23.24
N ASN A 166 -2.67 3.73 -24.58
CA ASN A 166 -1.49 3.46 -25.41
C ASN A 166 -0.77 2.14 -25.08
N GLY A 167 -1.54 1.08 -24.75
CA GLY A 167 -0.99 -0.23 -24.38
C GLY A 167 -0.39 -0.31 -22.98
N LYS A 168 -0.54 0.74 -22.17
CA LYS A 168 -0.02 0.81 -20.80
C LYS A 168 -1.15 0.81 -19.79
N LEU A 169 -0.94 0.06 -18.68
CA LEU A 169 -1.82 0.02 -17.52
C LEU A 169 -1.28 0.92 -16.40
N SER A 170 -2.08 1.86 -15.96
CA SER A 170 -1.80 2.74 -14.82
C SER A 170 -2.76 2.47 -13.66
N CYS A 171 -2.33 2.74 -12.44
CA CYS A 171 -3.13 2.63 -11.23
C CYS A 171 -3.09 3.94 -10.44
N GLN A 172 -4.26 4.40 -10.00
CA GLN A 172 -4.38 5.52 -9.06
C GLN A 172 -4.93 5.02 -7.73
N LEU A 173 -4.17 5.23 -6.65
CA LEU A 173 -4.59 4.97 -5.28
C LEU A 173 -5.08 6.25 -4.62
N TYR A 174 -6.21 6.21 -3.91
CA TYR A 174 -6.58 7.19 -2.91
C TYR A 174 -6.32 6.63 -1.50
N GLN A 175 -5.36 7.24 -0.81
CA GLN A 175 -5.04 6.95 0.58
C GLN A 175 -5.57 8.07 1.48
N ARG A 176 -6.62 7.78 2.26
CA ARG A 176 -7.31 8.79 3.09
C ARG A 176 -6.49 9.29 4.25
N SER A 177 -5.57 8.45 4.77
CA SER A 177 -4.71 8.72 5.92
C SER A 177 -3.35 8.07 5.67
N ALA A 178 -2.27 8.85 5.72
CA ALA A 178 -0.97 8.42 5.24
C ALA A 178 0.16 8.86 6.19
N ASP A 179 0.70 7.90 6.96
CA ASP A 179 1.97 8.07 7.67
C ASP A 179 3.11 8.15 6.64
N ILE A 180 3.65 9.34 6.48
CA ILE A 180 4.66 9.63 5.44
C ILE A 180 5.96 8.89 5.70
N PHE A 181 6.35 8.69 6.97
CA PHE A 181 7.64 8.08 7.27
C PHE A 181 7.61 6.55 7.19
N LEU A 182 6.66 5.88 7.84
CA LEU A 182 6.61 4.41 7.88
C LEU A 182 5.76 3.83 6.75
N GLY A 183 4.54 4.32 6.57
CA GLY A 183 3.55 3.71 5.68
C GLY A 183 3.76 4.03 4.19
N VAL A 184 3.88 5.31 3.85
CA VAL A 184 3.91 5.76 2.44
C VAL A 184 4.98 5.08 1.60
N PRO A 185 6.24 4.88 2.04
CA PRO A 185 7.24 4.17 1.24
C PRO A 185 6.85 2.71 0.93
N PHE A 186 6.20 2.02 1.86
CA PHE A 186 5.67 0.68 1.66
C PHE A 186 4.51 0.68 0.66
N ASN A 187 3.56 1.61 0.81
CA ASN A 187 2.41 1.71 -0.07
C ASN A 187 2.81 2.05 -1.52
N ILE A 188 3.79 2.93 -1.73
CA ILE A 188 4.34 3.22 -3.07
C ILE A 188 4.83 1.93 -3.72
N ALA A 189 5.72 1.20 -3.04
CA ALA A 189 6.31 -0.03 -3.58
C ALA A 189 5.26 -1.13 -3.79
N SER A 190 4.32 -1.30 -2.86
CA SER A 190 3.25 -2.30 -2.94
C SER A 190 2.33 -2.07 -4.13
N TYR A 191 1.80 -0.85 -4.31
CA TYR A 191 0.90 -0.56 -5.43
C TYR A 191 1.60 -0.45 -6.78
N ALA A 192 2.86 -0.01 -6.82
CA ALA A 192 3.67 -0.09 -8.02
C ALA A 192 3.87 -1.55 -8.45
N LEU A 193 4.21 -2.43 -7.51
CA LEU A 193 4.34 -3.87 -7.76
C LEU A 193 3.01 -4.47 -8.26
N PHE A 194 1.91 -4.15 -7.58
CA PHE A 194 0.58 -4.61 -7.98
C PHE A 194 0.19 -4.13 -9.38
N THR A 195 0.53 -2.89 -9.73
CA THR A 195 0.31 -2.37 -11.10
C THR A 195 1.09 -3.16 -12.14
N MET A 196 2.36 -3.50 -11.85
CA MET A 196 3.19 -4.33 -12.74
C MET A 196 2.63 -5.75 -12.88
N MET A 197 2.18 -6.39 -11.79
CA MET A 197 1.55 -7.71 -11.80
C MET A 197 0.28 -7.71 -12.64
N MET A 198 -0.61 -6.75 -12.44
CA MET A 198 -1.85 -6.59 -13.19
C MET A 198 -1.59 -6.33 -14.68
N ALA A 199 -0.60 -5.50 -15.00
CA ALA A 199 -0.19 -5.25 -16.39
C ALA A 199 0.26 -6.56 -17.06
N GLN A 200 1.15 -7.32 -16.42
CA GLN A 200 1.64 -8.59 -16.97
C GLN A 200 0.51 -9.59 -17.24
N VAL A 201 -0.36 -9.85 -16.27
CA VAL A 201 -1.41 -10.89 -16.44
C VAL A 201 -2.54 -10.47 -17.38
N CYS A 202 -2.66 -9.17 -17.66
CA CYS A 202 -3.64 -8.62 -18.61
C CYS A 202 -3.05 -8.27 -19.98
N GLY A 203 -1.72 -8.45 -20.18
CA GLY A 203 -1.06 -8.25 -21.47
C GLY A 203 -0.76 -6.78 -21.80
N TYR A 204 -0.54 -5.94 -20.78
CA TYR A 204 -0.16 -4.53 -20.93
C TYR A 204 1.28 -4.30 -20.49
N GLU A 205 1.87 -3.18 -20.93
CA GLU A 205 3.03 -2.61 -20.28
C GLU A 205 2.61 -1.87 -18.98
N ALA A 206 3.48 -1.83 -17.99
CA ALA A 206 3.26 -1.01 -16.81
C ALA A 206 3.39 0.48 -17.17
N GLY A 207 2.40 1.27 -16.81
CA GLY A 207 2.34 2.71 -17.02
C GLY A 207 2.78 3.50 -15.79
N GLU A 208 1.88 4.29 -15.20
CA GLU A 208 2.13 5.07 -14.00
C GLU A 208 1.46 4.46 -12.76
N PHE A 209 2.11 4.60 -11.62
CA PHE A 209 1.44 4.57 -10.33
C PHE A 209 1.20 6.01 -9.84
N ILE A 210 -0.05 6.35 -9.55
CA ILE A 210 -0.47 7.66 -9.07
C ILE A 210 -0.95 7.51 -7.63
N HIS A 211 -0.29 8.20 -6.71
CA HIS A 211 -0.61 8.15 -5.29
C HIS A 211 -1.26 9.45 -4.85
N THR A 212 -2.55 9.41 -4.57
CA THR A 212 -3.35 10.56 -4.13
C THR A 212 -3.67 10.41 -2.65
N PHE A 213 -3.47 11.48 -1.90
CA PHE A 213 -3.65 11.51 -0.45
C PHE A 213 -4.83 12.37 -0.03
N GLY A 214 -5.52 11.93 1.01
CA GLY A 214 -6.33 12.78 1.86
C GLY A 214 -5.46 13.49 2.91
N ASP A 215 -5.45 12.99 4.17
CA ASP A 215 -4.57 13.47 5.23
C ASP A 215 -3.18 12.81 5.09
N ALA A 216 -2.20 13.57 4.62
CA ALA A 216 -0.80 13.16 4.54
C ALA A 216 -0.03 13.76 5.71
N HIS A 217 0.45 12.93 6.65
CA HIS A 217 0.98 13.40 7.90
C HIS A 217 2.34 12.80 8.28
N ILE A 218 3.08 13.58 9.05
CA ILE A 218 4.32 13.19 9.72
C ILE A 218 4.04 13.21 11.21
N TYR A 219 4.20 12.08 11.90
CA TYR A 219 4.16 12.02 13.35
C TYR A 219 5.30 12.81 13.98
N SER A 220 5.04 13.47 15.11
CA SER A 220 6.02 14.35 15.75
C SER A 220 7.31 13.62 16.17
N ASN A 221 7.23 12.32 16.46
CA ASN A 221 8.38 11.48 16.79
C ASN A 221 9.18 10.99 15.56
N HIS A 222 8.84 11.47 14.34
CA HIS A 222 9.55 11.10 13.10
C HIS A 222 10.24 12.29 12.41
N PHE A 223 10.23 13.47 12.97
CA PHE A 223 10.85 14.64 12.34
C PHE A 223 12.36 14.48 12.14
N GLU A 224 13.09 14.08 13.16
CA GLU A 224 14.54 13.85 13.09
C GLU A 224 14.91 12.75 12.07
N GLN A 225 14.11 11.69 12.00
CA GLN A 225 14.30 10.61 11.06
C GLN A 225 14.11 11.08 9.60
N LEU A 226 13.13 11.94 9.37
CA LEU A 226 12.89 12.52 8.04
C LEU A 226 13.93 13.56 7.66
N GLU A 227 14.42 14.36 8.59
CA GLU A 227 15.55 15.27 8.36
C GLU A 227 16.80 14.50 7.96
N LEU A 228 17.12 13.43 8.69
CA LEU A 228 18.21 12.51 8.32
C LEU A 228 17.97 11.89 6.94
N GLN A 229 16.75 11.45 6.63
CA GLN A 229 16.42 10.85 5.34
C GLN A 229 16.56 11.87 4.19
N LEU A 230 16.14 13.11 4.40
CA LEU A 230 16.25 14.19 3.41
C LEU A 230 17.70 14.65 3.16
N SER A 231 18.60 14.49 4.15
CA SER A 231 20.02 14.81 4.00
C SER A 231 20.78 13.82 3.10
N ARG A 232 20.19 12.66 2.81
CA ARG A 232 20.80 11.60 2.01
C ARG A 232 20.58 11.81 0.53
N GLU A 233 21.60 11.49 -0.27
CA GLU A 233 21.55 11.54 -1.72
C GLU A 233 20.54 10.52 -2.28
N LEU A 234 19.76 10.94 -3.28
CA LEU A 234 18.91 10.05 -4.07
C LEU A 234 19.78 9.17 -4.95
N ARG A 235 19.62 7.85 -4.87
CA ARG A 235 20.30 6.88 -5.71
C ARG A 235 19.38 6.40 -6.84
N PRO A 236 19.93 5.81 -7.92
CA PRO A 236 19.14 5.25 -9.01
C PRO A 236 18.06 4.29 -8.50
N LEU A 237 16.91 4.25 -9.17
CA LEU A 237 15.86 3.31 -8.88
C LEU A 237 16.30 1.87 -9.20
N PRO A 238 15.93 0.90 -8.37
CA PRO A 238 16.09 -0.52 -8.70
C PRO A 238 15.14 -0.94 -9.82
N LYS A 239 15.33 -2.16 -10.30
CA LYS A 239 14.41 -2.83 -11.22
C LYS A 239 13.71 -3.98 -10.51
N MET A 240 12.41 -4.11 -10.72
CA MET A 240 11.64 -5.27 -10.29
C MET A 240 11.40 -6.15 -11.51
N ILE A 241 11.80 -7.41 -11.42
CA ILE A 241 11.58 -8.43 -12.45
C ILE A 241 10.56 -9.40 -11.90
N LEU A 242 9.48 -9.61 -12.66
CA LEU A 242 8.46 -10.60 -12.39
C LEU A 242 8.72 -11.84 -13.24
N ASN A 243 8.41 -13.03 -12.70
CA ASN A 243 8.43 -14.27 -13.47
C ASN A 243 7.42 -14.19 -14.62
N PRO A 244 7.88 -14.20 -15.89
CA PRO A 244 7.00 -14.00 -17.04
C PRO A 244 6.03 -15.17 -17.29
N GLU A 245 6.28 -16.34 -16.65
CA GLU A 245 5.42 -17.51 -16.78
C GLU A 245 4.13 -17.42 -15.99
N VAL A 246 4.05 -16.52 -15.00
CA VAL A 246 2.82 -16.30 -14.21
C VAL A 246 1.80 -15.54 -15.05
N LYS A 247 0.64 -16.16 -15.31
CA LYS A 247 -0.44 -15.63 -16.17
C LYS A 247 -1.72 -15.30 -15.41
N ASN A 248 -1.81 -15.68 -14.13
CA ASN A 248 -2.94 -15.37 -13.27
C ASN A 248 -2.47 -14.60 -12.06
N ILE A 249 -3.17 -13.52 -11.71
CA ILE A 249 -2.81 -12.62 -10.61
C ILE A 249 -2.74 -13.33 -9.25
N PHE A 250 -3.47 -14.42 -9.08
CA PHE A 250 -3.56 -15.17 -7.84
C PHE A 250 -2.51 -16.29 -7.71
N ASP A 251 -1.74 -16.55 -8.77
CA ASP A 251 -0.74 -17.62 -8.81
C ASP A 251 0.67 -17.14 -8.42
N PHE A 252 0.87 -15.83 -8.27
CA PHE A 252 2.14 -15.29 -7.83
C PHE A 252 2.52 -15.79 -6.44
N THR A 253 3.78 -16.16 -6.31
CA THR A 253 4.45 -16.52 -5.06
C THR A 253 5.61 -15.55 -4.78
N PHE A 254 6.21 -15.60 -3.59
CA PHE A 254 7.34 -14.71 -3.26
C PHE A 254 8.54 -14.89 -4.21
N GLU A 255 8.74 -16.09 -4.69
CA GLU A 255 9.86 -16.48 -5.57
C GLU A 255 9.75 -15.90 -6.99
N ASP A 256 8.57 -15.40 -7.37
CA ASP A 256 8.32 -14.81 -8.69
C ASP A 256 8.81 -13.36 -8.82
N PHE A 257 9.37 -12.79 -7.75
CA PHE A 257 9.83 -11.41 -7.70
C PHE A 257 11.33 -11.31 -7.47
N THR A 258 12.03 -10.62 -8.37
CA THR A 258 13.47 -10.37 -8.22
C THR A 258 13.75 -8.87 -8.27
N LEU A 259 14.25 -8.32 -7.16
CA LEU A 259 14.72 -6.92 -7.10
C LEU A 259 16.19 -6.84 -7.49
N VAL A 260 16.49 -6.06 -8.53
CA VAL A 260 17.84 -5.90 -9.08
C VAL A 260 18.30 -4.45 -8.86
N ASP A 261 19.59 -4.29 -8.56
CA ASP A 261 20.25 -2.99 -8.39
C ASP A 261 19.68 -2.11 -7.25
N TYR A 262 19.09 -2.71 -6.22
CA TYR A 262 18.65 -1.97 -5.04
C TYR A 262 19.84 -1.65 -4.13
N ASN A 263 20.32 -0.41 -4.20
CA ASN A 263 21.42 0.11 -3.38
C ASN A 263 20.94 1.25 -2.46
N PRO A 264 20.18 0.95 -1.39
CA PRO A 264 19.68 1.98 -0.49
C PRO A 264 20.73 2.42 0.53
N HIS A 265 20.51 3.61 1.11
CA HIS A 265 21.15 3.98 2.37
C HIS A 265 20.66 3.08 3.51
N PRO A 266 21.38 3.00 4.65
CA PRO A 266 21.00 2.20 5.79
C PRO A 266 19.57 2.50 6.28
N HIS A 267 18.95 1.50 6.91
CA HIS A 267 17.63 1.64 7.52
C HIS A 267 17.61 2.79 8.55
N ILE A 268 16.50 3.49 8.66
CA ILE A 268 16.21 4.47 9.71
C ILE A 268 15.05 3.91 10.52
N LYS A 269 15.28 3.66 11.80
CA LYS A 269 14.26 3.12 12.71
C LYS A 269 13.25 4.21 13.09
N GLY A 270 11.96 3.88 13.05
CA GLY A 270 10.88 4.67 13.58
C GLY A 270 10.02 3.84 14.53
N VAL A 271 9.33 4.51 15.44
CA VAL A 271 8.37 3.91 16.37
C VAL A 271 6.97 4.08 15.79
N VAL A 272 6.22 2.99 15.69
CA VAL A 272 4.83 3.02 15.23
C VAL A 272 3.99 3.74 16.28
N ALA A 273 3.14 4.67 15.84
CA ALA A 273 2.13 5.30 16.69
C ALA A 273 0.88 4.39 16.71
N VAL A 274 0.57 3.81 17.86
CA VAL A 274 -0.55 2.86 18.09
C VAL A 274 -1.56 3.39 19.09
#